data_dc47fc84a0909820a68dae10b01abef6
#
_entry.id   dc47fc84a0909820a68dae10b01abef6
#
_cell.length_a   1.000
_cell.length_b   1.000
_cell.length_c   1.000
_cell.angle_alpha   90.00
_cell.angle_beta   90.00
_cell.angle_gamma   90.00
#
_symmetry.space_group_name_H-M   'P 1'
#
loop_
_entity.id
_entity.type
_entity.pdbx_description
1 polymer ?
#
loop_
_entity_poly.entity_id
_entity_poly.type
_entity_poly.pdbx_seq_one_letter_code
_entity_poly.pdbx_strand_id
1 'polypeptide(L)'
;MFKLDNKLGLGLAALGRPGYINLGHHQSIGDDKSKDNMRSKCHEVLDFAYEKDIRYFDVARVYGESEEFLSSWIRKQNQFAGFVGSKWGYEYLAEWNVETDQHERKDHSHPFLKKQWVETRMNLGKSIDLYQIHSVTPESSVLNDKDVIKELHSIKKGGVDIGISTSGPQQKETITELLEINKSEKLFTFIQCTINIFEQSCIEVLKKASEQGINVIAKEIFANGRLTNFNNNHHQENFIKITKVASNLNITIEDLALIWVYQLPFVKIVLTGASTINQLDKNINSLNKIDIKLPSFNNCRLSQVDYWNTRKTLSWN
;
A
#
# COMPACT_ATOMS: atom_id res chain seq x y z
N MET A 1 -20.72 7.73 1.64
CA MET A 1 -20.07 6.63 0.87
C MET A 1 -18.76 7.19 0.32
N PHE A 2 -17.63 6.56 0.63
CA PHE A 2 -16.31 6.95 0.11
C PHE A 2 -16.30 6.94 -1.42
N LYS A 3 -15.85 8.03 -2.04
CA LYS A 3 -15.81 8.17 -3.50
C LYS A 3 -14.60 9.02 -3.88
N LEU A 4 -13.77 8.48 -4.77
CA LEU A 4 -12.72 9.22 -5.48
C LEU A 4 -12.99 9.11 -6.98
N ASP A 5 -12.73 10.18 -7.70
CA ASP A 5 -12.86 10.19 -9.17
C ASP A 5 -11.70 9.42 -9.81
N ASN A 6 -10.49 9.52 -9.23
CA ASN A 6 -9.31 8.76 -9.64
C ASN A 6 -9.03 7.63 -8.64
N LYS A 7 -8.93 6.39 -9.14
CA LYS A 7 -8.58 5.22 -8.29
C LYS A 7 -7.10 5.16 -7.91
N LEU A 8 -6.21 5.91 -8.58
CA LEU A 8 -4.79 5.88 -8.26
C LEU A 8 -4.53 6.62 -6.94
N GLY A 9 -3.80 5.97 -6.05
CA GLY A 9 -3.35 6.53 -4.78
C GLY A 9 -1.83 6.48 -4.68
N LEU A 10 -1.23 7.37 -3.90
CA LEU A 10 0.21 7.43 -3.65
C LEU A 10 0.55 6.86 -2.28
N GLY A 11 1.35 5.77 -2.26
CA GLY A 11 1.94 5.20 -1.05
C GLY A 11 3.30 5.82 -0.75
N LEU A 12 3.50 6.30 0.49
CA LEU A 12 4.70 7.00 0.90
C LEU A 12 5.74 6.13 1.61
N ALA A 13 5.59 4.80 1.58
CA ALA A 13 6.53 3.90 2.25
C ALA A 13 7.98 4.05 1.73
N ALA A 14 8.15 4.22 0.42
CA ALA A 14 9.42 4.42 -0.23
C ALA A 14 9.93 5.88 -0.17
N LEU A 15 9.06 6.83 0.12
CA LEU A 15 9.40 8.26 0.24
C LEU A 15 9.68 8.68 1.69
N GLY A 16 9.15 7.95 2.66
CA GLY A 16 9.22 8.32 4.07
C GLY A 16 10.44 7.80 4.81
N ARG A 17 11.23 6.89 4.24
CA ARG A 17 12.40 6.26 4.88
C ARG A 17 13.50 5.93 3.87
N PRO A 18 14.80 5.90 4.28
CA PRO A 18 15.92 5.78 3.36
C PRO A 18 16.08 4.40 2.71
N GLY A 19 15.56 3.34 3.32
CA GLY A 19 15.60 1.97 2.82
C GLY A 19 14.23 1.38 2.61
N TYR A 20 14.02 0.67 1.51
CA TYR A 20 12.80 -0.08 1.24
C TYR A 20 13.06 -1.35 0.41
N ILE A 21 12.13 -2.32 0.46
CA ILE A 21 12.29 -3.65 -0.16
C ILE A 21 11.93 -3.68 -1.65
N ASN A 22 11.88 -2.55 -2.34
CA ASN A 22 11.60 -2.51 -3.78
C ASN A 22 12.88 -2.63 -4.60
N LEU A 23 12.86 -3.46 -5.64
CA LEU A 23 13.92 -3.47 -6.64
C LEU A 23 14.05 -2.08 -7.28
N GLY A 24 15.28 -1.57 -7.38
CA GLY A 24 15.56 -0.26 -7.96
C GLY A 24 15.29 0.93 -7.02
N HIS A 25 15.02 0.71 -5.74
CA HIS A 25 14.74 1.79 -4.80
C HIS A 25 15.93 2.74 -4.63
N HIS A 26 17.14 2.21 -4.42
CA HIS A 26 18.36 3.00 -4.29
C HIS A 26 18.60 3.90 -5.52
N GLN A 27 18.46 3.36 -6.75
CA GLN A 27 18.60 4.14 -7.99
C GLN A 27 17.56 5.26 -8.10
N SER A 28 16.37 5.06 -7.54
CA SER A 28 15.29 6.05 -7.58
C SER A 28 15.48 7.18 -6.59
N ILE A 29 15.94 6.86 -5.36
CA ILE A 29 16.12 7.86 -4.28
C ILE A 29 17.48 8.56 -4.39
N GLY A 30 18.51 7.85 -4.90
CA GLY A 30 19.88 8.34 -4.98
C GLY A 30 20.64 8.28 -3.65
N ASP A 31 21.85 8.84 -3.65
CA ASP A 31 22.81 8.68 -2.54
C ASP A 31 22.50 9.60 -1.34
N ASP A 32 22.02 10.82 -1.58
CA ASP A 32 21.63 11.72 -0.48
C ASP A 32 20.27 11.32 0.09
N LYS A 33 20.34 10.53 1.16
CA LYS A 33 19.20 10.06 1.95
C LYS A 33 19.00 10.87 3.24
N SER A 34 19.55 12.10 3.33
CA SER A 34 19.27 12.99 4.46
C SER A 34 17.77 13.26 4.59
N LYS A 35 17.29 13.44 5.83
CA LYS A 35 15.85 13.68 6.07
C LYS A 35 15.33 14.90 5.30
N ASP A 36 16.13 15.96 5.18
CA ASP A 36 15.73 17.18 4.49
C ASP A 36 15.63 16.98 2.99
N ASN A 37 16.58 16.26 2.37
CA ASN A 37 16.53 15.93 0.96
C ASN A 37 15.35 14.99 0.64
N MET A 38 15.14 13.96 1.45
CA MET A 38 14.00 13.07 1.29
C MET A 38 12.66 13.78 1.48
N ARG A 39 12.57 14.72 2.44
CA ARG A 39 11.38 15.56 2.60
C ARG A 39 11.12 16.41 1.34
N SER A 40 12.17 17.04 0.78
CA SER A 40 12.03 17.84 -0.44
C SER A 40 11.53 16.99 -1.61
N LYS A 41 12.16 15.84 -1.88
CA LYS A 41 11.74 14.89 -2.92
C LYS A 41 10.31 14.40 -2.70
N CYS A 42 9.94 14.08 -1.45
CA CYS A 42 8.59 13.68 -1.11
C CYS A 42 7.58 14.77 -1.46
N HIS A 43 7.88 16.04 -1.11
CA HIS A 43 7.01 17.18 -1.43
C HIS A 43 6.87 17.39 -2.94
N GLU A 44 7.96 17.27 -3.72
CA GLU A 44 7.91 17.37 -5.19
C GLU A 44 6.98 16.30 -5.81
N VAL A 45 7.08 15.06 -5.33
CA VAL A 45 6.21 13.96 -5.79
C VAL A 45 4.76 14.18 -5.35
N LEU A 46 4.53 14.72 -4.14
CA LEU A 46 3.19 15.06 -3.64
C LEU A 46 2.56 16.21 -4.44
N ASP A 47 3.32 17.25 -4.76
CA ASP A 47 2.86 18.36 -5.60
C ASP A 47 2.40 17.84 -6.96
N PHE A 48 3.25 17.05 -7.62
CA PHE A 48 2.94 16.44 -8.90
C PHE A 48 1.71 15.50 -8.83
N ALA A 49 1.62 14.66 -7.79
CA ALA A 49 0.48 13.78 -7.56
C ALA A 49 -0.83 14.59 -7.43
N TYR A 50 -0.79 15.65 -6.64
CA TYR A 50 -1.96 16.49 -6.37
C TYR A 50 -2.41 17.28 -7.61
N GLU A 51 -1.47 17.79 -8.41
CA GLU A 51 -1.74 18.41 -9.72
C GLU A 51 -2.39 17.44 -10.72
N LYS A 52 -2.03 16.15 -10.64
CA LYS A 52 -2.57 15.07 -11.48
C LYS A 52 -3.83 14.40 -10.89
N ASP A 53 -4.50 15.08 -9.98
CA ASP A 53 -5.77 14.65 -9.37
C ASP A 53 -5.69 13.33 -8.57
N ILE A 54 -4.51 12.98 -8.05
CA ILE A 54 -4.38 11.93 -7.05
C ILE A 54 -4.80 12.53 -5.71
N ARG A 55 -5.76 11.86 -5.04
CA ARG A 55 -6.38 12.34 -3.79
C ARG A 55 -6.31 11.36 -2.64
N TYR A 56 -5.75 10.16 -2.84
CA TYR A 56 -5.50 9.22 -1.76
C TYR A 56 -3.99 9.13 -1.46
N PHE A 57 -3.65 9.34 -0.19
CA PHE A 57 -2.26 9.31 0.31
C PHE A 57 -2.15 8.29 1.43
N ASP A 58 -1.21 7.35 1.31
CA ASP A 58 -1.04 6.22 2.22
C ASP A 58 0.28 6.29 2.96
N VAL A 59 0.22 6.47 4.28
CA VAL A 59 1.36 6.55 5.19
C VAL A 59 1.29 5.49 6.30
N ALA A 60 2.28 5.42 7.16
CA ALA A 60 2.26 4.64 8.38
C ALA A 60 3.36 5.11 9.34
N ARG A 61 3.18 4.89 10.66
CA ARG A 61 4.22 5.18 11.66
C ARG A 61 5.55 4.48 11.37
N VAL A 62 5.50 3.26 10.86
CA VAL A 62 6.69 2.47 10.50
C VAL A 62 7.39 2.95 9.20
N TYR A 63 6.79 3.85 8.44
CA TYR A 63 7.40 4.37 7.22
C TYR A 63 8.32 5.59 7.49
N GLY A 64 9.08 5.54 8.57
CA GLY A 64 10.00 6.60 8.97
C GLY A 64 9.29 7.93 9.22
N GLU A 65 9.58 8.94 8.42
CA GLU A 65 9.02 10.30 8.55
C GLU A 65 7.82 10.55 7.60
N SER A 66 7.18 9.49 7.07
CA SER A 66 6.14 9.67 6.04
C SER A 66 4.93 10.50 6.51
N GLU A 67 4.51 10.36 7.78
CA GLU A 67 3.42 11.16 8.34
C GLU A 67 3.83 12.64 8.49
N GLU A 68 5.06 12.90 8.96
CA GLU A 68 5.63 14.22 9.14
C GLU A 68 5.84 14.94 7.79
N PHE A 69 6.32 14.21 6.78
CA PHE A 69 6.51 14.76 5.43
C PHE A 69 5.17 15.12 4.82
N LEU A 70 4.19 14.20 4.85
CA LEU A 70 2.85 14.47 4.34
C LEU A 70 2.19 15.64 5.08
N SER A 71 2.25 15.63 6.41
CA SER A 71 1.66 16.69 7.23
C SER A 71 2.30 18.05 6.95
N SER A 72 3.62 18.12 6.83
CA SER A 72 4.33 19.37 6.52
C SER A 72 3.98 19.89 5.13
N TRP A 73 3.70 18.99 4.18
CA TRP A 73 3.22 19.34 2.84
C TRP A 73 1.77 19.81 2.87
N ILE A 74 0.87 19.11 3.57
CA ILE A 74 -0.55 19.50 3.71
C ILE A 74 -0.68 20.92 4.26
N ARG A 75 0.13 21.28 5.27
CA ARG A 75 0.12 22.62 5.85
C ARG A 75 0.48 23.75 4.88
N LYS A 76 1.13 23.44 3.76
CA LYS A 76 1.46 24.41 2.71
C LYS A 76 0.34 24.58 1.68
N GLN A 77 -0.66 23.69 1.68
CA GLN A 77 -1.79 23.77 0.78
C GLN A 77 -2.82 24.76 1.31
N ASN A 78 -3.31 25.67 0.46
CA ASN A 78 -4.38 26.61 0.84
C ASN A 78 -5.69 25.87 1.21
N GLN A 79 -6.02 24.83 0.44
CA GLN A 79 -7.13 23.93 0.68
C GLN A 79 -6.69 22.52 0.30
N PHE A 80 -6.63 21.64 1.29
CA PHE A 80 -6.33 20.23 1.04
C PHE A 80 -7.65 19.45 0.92
N ALA A 81 -7.86 18.83 -0.23
CA ALA A 81 -9.02 18.01 -0.55
C ALA A 81 -8.61 16.55 -0.85
N GLY A 82 -7.70 16.00 -0.03
CA GLY A 82 -7.26 14.60 -0.13
C GLY A 82 -7.86 13.72 0.95
N PHE A 83 -7.67 12.42 0.81
CA PHE A 83 -8.01 11.39 1.77
C PHE A 83 -6.71 10.72 2.27
N VAL A 84 -6.47 10.74 3.56
CA VAL A 84 -5.24 10.26 4.18
C VAL A 84 -5.48 9.00 4.97
N GLY A 85 -4.82 7.92 4.56
CA GLY A 85 -4.78 6.66 5.32
C GLY A 85 -3.46 6.48 6.04
N SER A 86 -3.50 6.20 7.35
CA SER A 86 -2.33 5.78 8.12
C SER A 86 -2.52 4.41 8.75
N LYS A 87 -1.45 3.86 9.36
CA LYS A 87 -1.43 2.51 9.92
C LYS A 87 -0.63 2.46 11.21
N TRP A 88 -1.04 1.57 12.11
CA TRP A 88 -0.37 1.24 13.38
C TRP A 88 -0.06 -0.24 13.51
N GLY A 89 0.80 -0.60 14.43
CA GLY A 89 1.12 -1.99 14.73
C GLY A 89 2.54 -2.41 14.34
N TYR A 90 3.39 -1.45 13.96
CA TYR A 90 4.82 -1.65 13.79
C TYR A 90 5.59 -0.46 14.34
N GLU A 91 6.70 -0.75 15.01
CA GLU A 91 7.69 0.22 15.44
C GLU A 91 8.81 0.29 14.40
N TYR A 92 9.22 1.50 14.03
CA TYR A 92 10.37 1.74 13.17
C TYR A 92 11.65 1.72 14.01
N LEU A 93 12.57 0.81 13.73
CA LEU A 93 13.79 0.58 14.52
C LEU A 93 15.07 0.94 13.77
N ALA A 94 15.00 1.20 12.47
CA ALA A 94 16.18 1.44 11.65
C ALA A 94 16.90 2.77 11.93
N GLU A 95 16.31 3.69 12.71
CA GLU A 95 16.89 4.99 13.06
C GLU A 95 17.49 5.74 11.86
N TRP A 96 16.81 5.67 10.71
CA TRP A 96 17.24 6.26 9.43
C TRP A 96 18.42 5.54 8.76
N ASN A 97 18.81 4.35 9.23
CA ASN A 97 19.88 3.56 8.63
C ASN A 97 19.30 2.51 7.67
N VAL A 98 19.96 2.33 6.52
CA VAL A 98 19.61 1.28 5.54
C VAL A 98 20.25 -0.06 5.92
N GLU A 99 21.47 -0.02 6.49
CA GLU A 99 22.21 -1.19 6.91
C GLU A 99 21.97 -1.48 8.39
N THR A 100 20.90 -2.19 8.69
CA THR A 100 20.54 -2.62 10.05
C THR A 100 19.99 -4.05 10.04
N ASP A 101 20.23 -4.78 11.11
CA ASP A 101 19.73 -6.15 11.27
C ASP A 101 18.21 -6.19 11.47
N GLN A 102 17.62 -5.11 11.99
CA GLN A 102 16.21 -5.02 12.27
C GLN A 102 15.64 -3.65 11.91
N HIS A 103 14.86 -3.60 10.83
CA HIS A 103 14.21 -2.37 10.37
C HIS A 103 12.94 -2.03 11.13
N GLU A 104 12.18 -3.05 11.54
CA GLU A 104 10.86 -2.86 12.12
C GLU A 104 10.49 -4.02 13.07
N ARG A 105 9.66 -3.74 14.07
CA ARG A 105 9.12 -4.72 15.00
C ARG A 105 7.60 -4.62 15.03
N LYS A 106 6.92 -5.77 14.88
CA LYS A 106 5.47 -5.86 14.97
C LYS A 106 5.01 -5.84 16.42
N ASP A 107 4.03 -4.98 16.73
CA ASP A 107 3.36 -4.94 18.02
C ASP A 107 1.89 -4.52 17.82
N HIS A 108 0.97 -5.47 17.97
CA HIS A 108 -0.47 -5.24 17.86
C HIS A 108 -1.18 -5.12 19.22
N SER A 109 -0.44 -4.88 20.30
CA SER A 109 -1.02 -4.72 21.63
C SER A 109 -1.84 -3.43 21.77
N HIS A 110 -2.86 -3.47 22.61
CA HIS A 110 -3.68 -2.30 22.90
C HIS A 110 -2.88 -1.09 23.41
N PRO A 111 -1.90 -1.24 24.35
CA PRO A 111 -1.04 -0.11 24.74
C PRO A 111 -0.30 0.52 23.56
N PHE A 112 0.17 -0.31 22.60
CA PHE A 112 0.88 0.19 21.44
C PHE A 112 -0.06 0.91 20.45
N LEU A 113 -1.29 0.43 20.26
CA LEU A 113 -2.33 1.15 19.54
C LEU A 113 -2.52 2.56 20.09
N LYS A 114 -2.72 2.69 21.41
CA LYS A 114 -2.92 3.99 22.08
C LYS A 114 -1.72 4.92 21.88
N LYS A 115 -0.50 4.40 22.03
CA LYS A 115 0.73 5.17 21.81
C LYS A 115 0.76 5.69 20.38
N GLN A 116 0.65 4.81 19.39
CA GLN A 116 0.75 5.19 17.97
C GLN A 116 -0.42 6.05 17.50
N TRP A 117 -1.61 5.89 18.06
CA TRP A 117 -2.73 6.79 17.77
C TRP A 117 -2.45 8.23 18.21
N VAL A 118 -1.89 8.43 19.40
CA VAL A 118 -1.48 9.76 19.87
C VAL A 118 -0.42 10.35 18.93
N GLU A 119 0.62 9.59 18.58
CA GLU A 119 1.68 10.02 17.66
C GLU A 119 1.12 10.41 16.28
N THR A 120 0.28 9.57 15.69
CA THR A 120 -0.38 9.85 14.40
C THR A 120 -1.25 11.11 14.48
N ARG A 121 -1.99 11.30 15.58
CA ARG A 121 -2.79 12.53 15.79
C ARG A 121 -1.92 13.78 15.97
N MET A 122 -0.76 13.66 16.58
CA MET A 122 0.20 14.78 16.68
C MET A 122 0.75 15.17 15.30
N ASN A 123 1.02 14.19 14.43
CA ASN A 123 1.54 14.43 13.10
C ASN A 123 0.46 14.94 12.14
N LEU A 124 -0.59 14.17 11.94
CA LEU A 124 -1.62 14.39 10.89
C LEU A 124 -2.80 15.25 11.37
N GLY A 125 -3.00 15.39 12.68
CA GLY A 125 -4.07 16.20 13.24
C GLY A 125 -5.45 15.73 12.77
N LYS A 126 -6.22 16.61 12.13
CA LYS A 126 -7.54 16.34 11.57
C LYS A 126 -7.49 15.79 10.16
N SER A 127 -6.31 15.72 9.54
CA SER A 127 -6.17 15.27 8.15
C SER A 127 -6.19 13.75 7.99
N ILE A 128 -6.22 12.98 9.08
CA ILE A 128 -6.36 11.52 9.00
C ILE A 128 -7.83 11.15 8.80
N ASP A 129 -8.10 10.38 7.74
CA ASP A 129 -9.43 9.89 7.37
C ASP A 129 -9.58 8.37 7.61
N LEU A 130 -8.49 7.60 7.49
CA LEU A 130 -8.49 6.15 7.64
C LEU A 130 -7.32 5.70 8.54
N TYR A 131 -7.61 4.90 9.57
CA TYR A 131 -6.60 4.29 10.44
C TYR A 131 -6.68 2.78 10.37
N GLN A 132 -5.56 2.13 10.01
CA GLN A 132 -5.55 0.71 9.69
C GLN A 132 -4.67 -0.08 10.66
N ILE A 133 -5.09 -1.30 11.03
CA ILE A 133 -4.20 -2.27 11.65
C ILE A 133 -3.22 -2.75 10.56
N HIS A 134 -1.93 -2.62 10.80
CA HIS A 134 -0.88 -2.86 9.80
C HIS A 134 -0.49 -4.34 9.70
N SER A 135 -0.61 -4.94 8.51
CA SER A 135 -0.16 -6.31 8.21
C SER A 135 -0.73 -7.37 9.17
N VAL A 136 -2.05 -7.39 9.30
CA VAL A 136 -2.75 -8.42 10.07
C VAL A 136 -2.50 -9.80 9.44
N THR A 137 -2.21 -10.76 10.31
CA THR A 137 -2.05 -12.19 9.96
C THR A 137 -2.84 -13.01 10.98
N PRO A 138 -3.19 -14.27 10.69
CA PRO A 138 -3.96 -15.10 11.63
C PRO A 138 -3.27 -15.24 13.00
N GLU A 139 -1.93 -15.26 13.02
CA GLU A 139 -1.15 -15.39 14.26
C GLU A 139 -1.22 -14.15 15.15
N SER A 140 -1.60 -13.00 14.63
CA SER A 140 -1.60 -11.75 15.41
C SER A 140 -2.74 -11.66 16.42
N SER A 141 -3.81 -12.47 16.27
CA SER A 141 -5.02 -12.49 17.10
C SER A 141 -5.68 -11.12 17.38
N VAL A 142 -5.16 -10.04 16.78
CA VAL A 142 -5.57 -8.65 17.03
C VAL A 142 -7.05 -8.38 16.72
N LEU A 143 -7.63 -9.11 15.77
CA LEU A 143 -9.04 -8.98 15.42
C LEU A 143 -9.98 -9.50 16.52
N ASN A 144 -9.47 -10.31 17.45
CA ASN A 144 -10.20 -10.89 18.57
C ASN A 144 -9.85 -10.20 19.92
N ASP A 145 -8.97 -9.20 19.93
CA ASP A 145 -8.62 -8.43 21.12
C ASP A 145 -9.71 -7.39 21.42
N LYS A 146 -10.48 -7.62 22.48
CA LYS A 146 -11.62 -6.78 22.86
C LYS A 146 -11.23 -5.35 23.19
N ASP A 147 -10.06 -5.13 23.79
CA ASP A 147 -9.59 -3.79 24.15
C ASP A 147 -9.16 -3.01 22.91
N VAL A 148 -8.49 -3.68 21.97
CA VAL A 148 -8.17 -3.11 20.66
C VAL A 148 -9.45 -2.75 19.90
N ILE A 149 -10.39 -3.67 19.77
CA ILE A 149 -11.65 -3.44 19.05
C ILE A 149 -12.43 -2.27 19.68
N LYS A 150 -12.51 -2.21 20.99
CA LYS A 150 -13.16 -1.10 21.71
C LYS A 150 -12.49 0.25 21.44
N GLU A 151 -11.16 0.30 21.43
CA GLU A 151 -10.41 1.53 21.12
C GLU A 151 -10.64 1.97 19.68
N LEU A 152 -10.62 1.02 18.73
CA LEU A 152 -10.89 1.31 17.33
C LEU A 152 -12.33 1.82 17.10
N HIS A 153 -13.31 1.31 17.83
CA HIS A 153 -14.68 1.88 17.83
C HIS A 153 -14.69 3.33 18.33
N SER A 154 -13.88 3.66 19.35
CA SER A 154 -13.75 5.02 19.85
C SER A 154 -13.16 5.95 18.79
N ILE A 155 -12.11 5.51 18.09
CA ILE A 155 -11.48 6.23 16.99
C ILE A 155 -12.48 6.46 15.85
N LYS A 156 -13.24 5.42 15.47
CA LYS A 156 -14.29 5.53 14.44
C LYS A 156 -15.38 6.52 14.80
N LYS A 157 -15.80 6.52 16.05
CA LYS A 157 -16.78 7.48 16.58
C LYS A 157 -16.27 8.92 16.51
N GLY A 158 -14.95 9.11 16.53
CA GLY A 158 -14.28 10.39 16.29
C GLY A 158 -14.24 10.83 14.83
N GLY A 159 -14.84 10.06 13.91
CA GLY A 159 -14.95 10.42 12.49
C GLY A 159 -13.85 9.85 11.59
N VAL A 160 -13.02 8.92 12.09
CA VAL A 160 -11.96 8.27 11.30
C VAL A 160 -12.40 6.86 10.91
N ASP A 161 -12.34 6.54 9.64
CA ASP A 161 -12.61 5.19 9.13
C ASP A 161 -11.58 4.18 9.67
N ILE A 162 -12.01 2.94 9.88
CA ILE A 162 -11.15 1.85 10.37
C ILE A 162 -10.98 0.79 9.29
N GLY A 163 -9.73 0.36 9.11
CA GLY A 163 -9.39 -0.69 8.18
C GLY A 163 -8.31 -1.63 8.70
N ILE A 164 -7.96 -2.59 7.87
CA ILE A 164 -6.76 -3.42 8.04
C ILE A 164 -5.90 -3.40 6.78
N SER A 165 -4.60 -3.61 6.94
CA SER A 165 -3.80 -4.15 5.84
C SER A 165 -3.41 -5.60 6.14
N THR A 166 -3.28 -6.42 5.09
CA THR A 166 -2.87 -7.81 5.20
C THR A 166 -1.49 -8.03 4.60
N SER A 167 -0.79 -9.08 5.03
CA SER A 167 0.51 -9.50 4.51
C SER A 167 0.70 -11.00 4.75
N GLY A 168 1.53 -11.62 3.92
CA GLY A 168 1.85 -13.05 4.06
C GLY A 168 0.93 -13.98 3.27
N PRO A 169 1.25 -15.28 3.25
CA PRO A 169 0.54 -16.26 2.42
C PRO A 169 -0.92 -16.50 2.83
N GLN A 170 -1.29 -16.13 4.04
CA GLN A 170 -2.62 -16.35 4.61
C GLN A 170 -3.51 -15.10 4.57
N GLN A 171 -3.31 -14.20 3.59
CA GLN A 171 -4.15 -13.00 3.43
C GLN A 171 -5.64 -13.35 3.28
N LYS A 172 -5.95 -14.42 2.53
CA LYS A 172 -7.33 -14.86 2.29
C LYS A 172 -8.02 -15.26 3.59
N GLU A 173 -7.34 -16.01 4.43
CA GLU A 173 -7.83 -16.48 5.74
C GLU A 173 -8.10 -15.28 6.66
N THR A 174 -7.14 -14.35 6.76
CA THR A 174 -7.30 -13.11 7.53
C THR A 174 -8.49 -12.28 7.08
N ILE A 175 -8.68 -12.13 5.76
CA ILE A 175 -9.82 -11.36 5.23
C ILE A 175 -11.13 -12.10 5.50
N THR A 176 -11.15 -13.42 5.40
CA THR A 176 -12.35 -14.23 5.71
C THR A 176 -12.74 -14.06 7.17
N GLU A 177 -11.79 -14.14 8.10
CA GLU A 177 -12.02 -13.91 9.54
C GLU A 177 -12.56 -12.49 9.79
N LEU A 178 -11.93 -11.46 9.18
CA LEU A 178 -12.42 -10.10 9.29
C LEU A 178 -13.88 -9.95 8.85
N LEU A 179 -14.27 -10.58 7.72
CA LEU A 179 -15.64 -10.48 7.22
C LEU A 179 -16.63 -11.10 8.19
N GLU A 180 -16.29 -12.20 8.87
CA GLU A 180 -17.15 -12.83 9.88
C GLU A 180 -17.29 -11.91 11.12
N ILE A 181 -16.18 -11.38 11.64
CA ILE A 181 -16.17 -10.44 12.76
C ILE A 181 -16.97 -9.18 12.43
N ASN A 182 -16.80 -8.65 11.21
CA ASN A 182 -17.43 -7.40 10.81
C ASN A 182 -18.96 -7.48 10.63
N LYS A 183 -19.54 -8.69 10.55
CA LYS A 183 -21.00 -8.88 10.54
C LYS A 183 -21.65 -8.32 11.82
N SER A 184 -21.03 -8.54 12.98
CA SER A 184 -21.49 -8.03 14.27
C SER A 184 -20.89 -6.67 14.59
N GLU A 185 -19.58 -6.50 14.40
CA GLU A 185 -18.88 -5.31 14.83
C GLU A 185 -19.17 -4.08 13.97
N LYS A 186 -19.38 -4.28 12.65
CA LYS A 186 -19.59 -3.17 11.67
C LYS A 186 -18.51 -2.07 11.79
N LEU A 187 -17.30 -2.49 12.15
CA LEU A 187 -16.18 -1.61 12.46
C LEU A 187 -15.38 -1.26 11.21
N PHE A 188 -15.02 -2.28 10.44
CA PHE A 188 -14.07 -2.16 9.34
C PHE A 188 -14.74 -1.74 8.05
N THR A 189 -14.22 -0.68 7.42
CA THR A 189 -14.73 -0.10 6.17
C THR A 189 -13.71 -0.19 5.04
N PHE A 190 -12.44 -0.56 5.34
CA PHE A 190 -11.37 -0.71 4.36
C PHE A 190 -10.54 -1.97 4.59
N ILE A 191 -10.10 -2.58 3.49
CA ILE A 191 -9.10 -3.66 3.46
C ILE A 191 -8.01 -3.28 2.45
N GLN A 192 -6.76 -3.23 2.91
CA GLN A 192 -5.60 -3.04 2.04
C GLN A 192 -4.85 -4.38 1.88
N CYS A 193 -4.79 -4.90 0.66
CA CYS A 193 -4.28 -6.23 0.36
C CYS A 193 -3.27 -6.21 -0.78
N THR A 194 -2.28 -7.12 -0.73
CA THR A 194 -1.37 -7.32 -1.86
C THR A 194 -2.12 -7.99 -3.01
N ILE A 195 -2.22 -7.30 -4.14
CA ILE A 195 -2.85 -7.78 -5.38
C ILE A 195 -1.98 -7.39 -6.57
N ASN A 196 -1.51 -8.37 -7.31
CA ASN A 196 -0.80 -8.19 -8.57
C ASN A 196 -0.91 -9.46 -9.43
N ILE A 197 -0.36 -9.45 -10.63
CA ILE A 197 -0.45 -10.59 -11.57
C ILE A 197 0.11 -11.89 -10.98
N PHE A 198 1.12 -11.81 -10.11
CA PHE A 198 1.69 -12.99 -9.43
C PHE A 198 0.89 -13.42 -8.20
N GLU A 199 0.27 -12.48 -7.46
CA GLU A 199 -0.46 -12.73 -6.22
C GLU A 199 -1.95 -12.41 -6.42
N GLN A 200 -2.73 -13.45 -6.64
CA GLN A 200 -4.16 -13.37 -6.96
C GLN A 200 -5.04 -14.13 -5.95
N SER A 201 -4.45 -14.64 -4.87
CA SER A 201 -5.12 -15.55 -3.93
C SER A 201 -6.35 -14.96 -3.26
N CYS A 202 -6.37 -13.64 -3.09
CA CYS A 202 -7.44 -12.93 -2.36
C CYS A 202 -8.58 -12.42 -3.25
N ILE A 203 -8.52 -12.57 -4.57
CA ILE A 203 -9.49 -11.97 -5.50
C ILE A 203 -10.94 -12.31 -5.10
N GLU A 204 -11.24 -13.58 -4.86
CA GLU A 204 -12.61 -14.01 -4.60
C GLU A 204 -13.14 -13.53 -3.22
N VAL A 205 -12.30 -13.51 -2.20
CA VAL A 205 -12.71 -13.00 -0.89
C VAL A 205 -12.84 -11.47 -0.89
N LEU A 206 -12.05 -10.77 -1.70
CA LEU A 206 -12.12 -9.31 -1.85
C LEU A 206 -13.36 -8.87 -2.66
N LYS A 207 -13.81 -9.66 -3.64
CA LYS A 207 -15.11 -9.44 -4.28
C LYS A 207 -16.24 -9.46 -3.25
N LYS A 208 -16.26 -10.51 -2.40
CA LYS A 208 -17.23 -10.63 -1.30
C LYS A 208 -17.15 -9.45 -0.32
N ALA A 209 -15.94 -9.00 0.02
CA ALA A 209 -15.75 -7.83 0.86
C ALA A 209 -16.36 -6.57 0.23
N SER A 210 -16.13 -6.37 -1.06
CA SER A 210 -16.69 -5.23 -1.81
C SER A 210 -18.22 -5.29 -1.89
N GLU A 211 -18.80 -6.47 -2.09
CA GLU A 211 -20.27 -6.70 -2.07
C GLU A 211 -20.88 -6.37 -0.71
N GLN A 212 -20.11 -6.52 0.38
CA GLN A 212 -20.51 -6.13 1.74
C GLN A 212 -20.23 -4.65 2.05
N GLY A 213 -19.83 -3.85 1.06
CA GLY A 213 -19.59 -2.42 1.19
C GLY A 213 -18.22 -2.05 1.76
N ILE A 214 -17.28 -2.99 1.85
CA ILE A 214 -15.91 -2.72 2.30
C ILE A 214 -15.07 -2.24 1.10
N ASN A 215 -14.37 -1.14 1.27
CA ASN A 215 -13.52 -0.56 0.23
C ASN A 215 -12.18 -1.33 0.15
N VAL A 216 -11.82 -1.78 -1.04
CA VAL A 216 -10.59 -2.53 -1.30
C VAL A 216 -9.49 -1.61 -1.82
N ILE A 217 -8.34 -1.65 -1.15
CA ILE A 217 -7.10 -0.95 -1.54
C ILE A 217 -6.11 -2.02 -2.01
N ALA A 218 -5.67 -1.94 -3.26
CA ALA A 218 -4.62 -2.80 -3.80
C ALA A 218 -3.25 -2.18 -3.55
N LYS A 219 -2.36 -2.92 -2.88
CA LYS A 219 -0.95 -2.55 -2.69
C LYS A 219 0.00 -3.54 -3.37
N GLU A 220 1.27 -3.16 -3.50
CA GLU A 220 2.32 -3.97 -4.13
C GLU A 220 1.97 -4.41 -5.56
N ILE A 221 1.31 -3.54 -6.31
CA ILE A 221 0.80 -3.83 -7.67
C ILE A 221 1.91 -4.21 -8.66
N PHE A 222 3.14 -3.75 -8.41
CA PHE A 222 4.34 -4.09 -9.17
C PHE A 222 5.16 -5.21 -8.52
N ALA A 223 4.59 -5.95 -7.55
CA ALA A 223 5.25 -7.06 -6.84
C ALA A 223 6.64 -6.69 -6.30
N ASN A 224 6.78 -5.51 -5.67
CA ASN A 224 8.04 -4.96 -5.16
C ASN A 224 9.13 -4.81 -6.26
N GLY A 225 8.74 -4.40 -7.45
CA GLY A 225 9.62 -4.22 -8.60
C GLY A 225 9.81 -5.48 -9.45
N ARG A 226 9.28 -6.65 -9.03
CA ARG A 226 9.36 -7.89 -9.83
C ARG A 226 8.51 -7.86 -11.11
N LEU A 227 7.55 -6.94 -11.20
CA LEU A 227 6.75 -6.64 -12.41
C LEU A 227 7.20 -5.32 -13.04
N THR A 228 8.50 -5.07 -13.09
CA THR A 228 9.13 -3.90 -13.72
C THR A 228 10.40 -4.31 -14.43
N ASN A 229 10.98 -3.38 -15.17
CA ASN A 229 12.27 -3.56 -15.84
C ASN A 229 13.46 -3.69 -14.86
N PHE A 230 13.28 -3.46 -13.56
CA PHE A 230 14.29 -3.74 -12.53
C PHE A 230 14.40 -5.22 -12.16
N ASN A 231 13.48 -6.07 -12.65
CA ASN A 231 13.55 -7.50 -12.42
C ASN A 231 14.66 -8.14 -13.29
N ASN A 232 15.74 -8.55 -12.66
CA ASN A 232 16.85 -9.23 -13.34
C ASN A 232 16.59 -10.73 -13.57
N ASN A 233 15.48 -11.28 -13.11
CA ASN A 233 15.17 -12.70 -13.16
C ASN A 233 14.33 -13.03 -14.41
N HIS A 234 14.89 -12.69 -15.59
CA HIS A 234 14.23 -12.84 -16.89
C HIS A 234 13.97 -14.30 -17.32
N HIS A 235 14.47 -15.28 -16.53
CA HIS A 235 14.32 -16.71 -16.84
C HIS A 235 13.09 -17.34 -16.17
N GLN A 236 12.38 -16.62 -15.29
CA GLN A 236 11.16 -17.14 -14.70
C GLN A 236 10.05 -17.25 -15.76
N GLU A 237 9.51 -18.45 -15.91
CA GLU A 237 8.48 -18.76 -16.94
C GLU A 237 7.29 -17.79 -16.90
N ASN A 238 6.80 -17.46 -15.69
CA ASN A 238 5.66 -16.54 -15.55
C ASN A 238 6.01 -15.12 -15.97
N PHE A 239 7.24 -14.66 -15.72
CA PHE A 239 7.71 -13.35 -16.17
C PHE A 239 7.82 -13.28 -17.70
N ILE A 240 8.35 -14.35 -18.33
CA ILE A 240 8.43 -14.46 -19.80
C ILE A 240 7.03 -14.39 -20.44
N LYS A 241 6.04 -15.10 -19.86
CA LYS A 241 4.65 -15.06 -20.35
C LYS A 241 4.08 -13.65 -20.30
N ILE A 242 4.28 -12.94 -19.19
CA ILE A 242 3.80 -11.56 -18.98
C ILE A 242 4.49 -10.60 -19.95
N THR A 243 5.81 -10.69 -20.11
CA THR A 243 6.59 -9.87 -21.06
C THR A 243 6.10 -10.06 -22.48
N LYS A 244 5.82 -11.32 -22.90
CA LYS A 244 5.28 -11.62 -24.22
C LYS A 244 3.90 -10.98 -24.43
N VAL A 245 3.03 -11.01 -23.44
CA VAL A 245 1.72 -10.36 -23.52
C VAL A 245 1.88 -8.85 -23.64
N ALA A 246 2.72 -8.22 -22.82
CA ALA A 246 2.99 -6.78 -22.87
C ALA A 246 3.53 -6.37 -24.26
N SER A 247 4.51 -7.12 -24.79
CA SER A 247 5.06 -6.90 -26.14
C SER A 247 4.00 -7.01 -27.24
N ASN A 248 3.14 -8.03 -27.19
CA ASN A 248 2.06 -8.21 -28.18
C ASN A 248 1.03 -7.08 -28.16
N LEU A 249 0.83 -6.47 -26.98
CA LEU A 249 -0.07 -5.32 -26.80
C LEU A 249 0.62 -3.97 -27.03
N ASN A 250 1.92 -3.99 -27.33
CA ASN A 250 2.76 -2.80 -27.49
C ASN A 250 2.70 -1.86 -26.26
N ILE A 251 2.79 -2.44 -25.07
CA ILE A 251 2.84 -1.75 -23.77
C ILE A 251 3.99 -2.26 -22.92
N THR A 252 4.36 -1.52 -21.87
CA THR A 252 5.37 -1.98 -20.91
C THR A 252 4.79 -3.01 -19.92
N ILE A 253 5.66 -3.70 -19.18
CA ILE A 253 5.23 -4.60 -18.10
C ILE A 253 4.56 -3.80 -16.99
N GLU A 254 5.06 -2.62 -16.69
CA GLU A 254 4.51 -1.70 -15.71
C GLU A 254 3.11 -1.24 -16.12
N ASP A 255 2.91 -0.86 -17.40
CA ASP A 255 1.57 -0.57 -17.94
C ASP A 255 0.62 -1.74 -17.69
N LEU A 256 1.06 -2.94 -18.09
CA LEU A 256 0.26 -4.16 -17.98
C LEU A 256 -0.14 -4.44 -16.53
N ALA A 257 0.82 -4.37 -15.59
CA ALA A 257 0.59 -4.65 -14.18
C ALA A 257 -0.38 -3.66 -13.55
N LEU A 258 -0.22 -2.37 -13.84
CA LEU A 258 -1.09 -1.32 -13.32
C LEU A 258 -2.50 -1.44 -13.91
N ILE A 259 -2.63 -1.53 -15.23
CA ILE A 259 -3.92 -1.63 -15.93
C ILE A 259 -4.71 -2.84 -15.43
N TRP A 260 -4.05 -3.99 -15.26
CA TRP A 260 -4.71 -5.20 -14.78
C TRP A 260 -5.35 -5.01 -13.41
N VAL A 261 -4.64 -4.42 -12.44
CA VAL A 261 -5.21 -4.15 -11.11
C VAL A 261 -6.29 -3.08 -11.18
N TYR A 262 -6.07 -2.03 -11.98
CA TYR A 262 -6.99 -0.92 -12.12
C TYR A 262 -8.34 -1.34 -12.72
N GLN A 263 -8.34 -2.31 -13.63
CA GLN A 263 -9.54 -2.87 -14.24
C GLN A 263 -10.35 -3.79 -13.30
N LEU A 264 -9.82 -4.19 -12.14
CA LEU A 264 -10.57 -4.99 -11.17
C LEU A 264 -11.73 -4.15 -10.58
N PRO A 265 -13.01 -4.53 -10.81
CA PRO A 265 -14.14 -3.67 -10.47
C PRO A 265 -14.35 -3.50 -8.96
N PHE A 266 -13.90 -4.46 -8.15
CA PHE A 266 -14.00 -4.43 -6.69
C PHE A 266 -12.88 -3.61 -6.03
N VAL A 267 -11.82 -3.23 -6.76
CA VAL A 267 -10.74 -2.38 -6.24
C VAL A 267 -11.16 -0.93 -6.32
N LYS A 268 -11.11 -0.22 -5.20
CA LYS A 268 -11.43 1.21 -5.09
C LYS A 268 -10.21 2.10 -5.19
N ILE A 269 -9.07 1.64 -4.67
CA ILE A 269 -7.81 2.37 -4.69
C ILE A 269 -6.71 1.43 -5.15
N VAL A 270 -5.90 1.91 -6.08
CA VAL A 270 -4.70 1.24 -6.59
C VAL A 270 -3.49 2.04 -6.14
N LEU A 271 -2.72 1.51 -5.18
CA LEU A 271 -1.55 2.22 -4.64
C LEU A 271 -0.35 2.07 -5.55
N THR A 272 0.16 3.19 -6.01
CA THR A 272 1.52 3.27 -6.55
C THR A 272 2.51 3.63 -5.45
N GLY A 273 3.66 2.97 -5.45
CA GLY A 273 4.81 3.29 -4.59
C GLY A 273 5.88 4.10 -5.35
N ALA A 274 5.46 4.93 -6.29
CA ALA A 274 6.39 5.78 -7.05
C ALA A 274 7.15 6.72 -6.09
N SER A 275 8.47 6.72 -6.19
CA SER A 275 9.37 7.54 -5.40
C SER A 275 10.02 8.69 -6.19
N THR A 276 9.66 8.82 -7.47
CA THR A 276 10.07 9.93 -8.33
C THR A 276 8.91 10.41 -9.19
N ILE A 277 8.96 11.68 -9.62
CA ILE A 277 7.99 12.27 -10.57
C ILE A 277 7.94 11.43 -11.86
N ASN A 278 9.08 11.01 -12.39
CA ASN A 278 9.13 10.21 -13.62
C ASN A 278 8.40 8.85 -13.49
N GLN A 279 8.55 8.16 -12.35
CA GLN A 279 7.80 6.92 -12.10
C GLN A 279 6.30 7.20 -11.99
N LEU A 280 5.92 8.24 -11.28
CA LEU A 280 4.51 8.60 -11.09
C LEU A 280 3.86 9.02 -12.43
N ASP A 281 4.55 9.84 -13.22
CA ASP A 281 4.09 10.26 -14.54
C ASP A 281 3.88 9.06 -15.47
N LYS A 282 4.81 8.11 -15.50
CA LYS A 282 4.65 6.86 -16.26
C LYS A 282 3.42 6.08 -15.81
N ASN A 283 3.20 5.96 -14.50
CA ASN A 283 2.02 5.25 -13.96
C ASN A 283 0.71 5.95 -14.33
N ILE A 284 0.68 7.28 -14.33
CA ILE A 284 -0.49 8.06 -14.75
C ILE A 284 -0.71 7.88 -16.27
N ASN A 285 0.35 7.96 -17.07
CA ASN A 285 0.26 7.79 -18.51
C ASN A 285 -0.18 6.37 -18.91
N SER A 286 0.08 5.35 -18.10
CA SER A 286 -0.46 4.00 -18.29
C SER A 286 -1.99 3.99 -18.32
N LEU A 287 -2.65 4.89 -17.58
CA LEU A 287 -4.12 4.97 -17.52
C LEU A 287 -4.75 5.45 -18.84
N ASN A 288 -3.99 6.09 -19.72
CA ASN A 288 -4.45 6.41 -21.08
C ASN A 288 -4.69 5.15 -21.93
N LYS A 289 -4.23 4.00 -21.47
CA LYS A 289 -4.36 2.69 -22.11
C LYS A 289 -5.35 1.77 -21.38
N ILE A 290 -6.18 2.32 -20.47
CA ILE A 290 -7.05 1.54 -19.59
C ILE A 290 -8.09 0.69 -20.32
N ASP A 291 -8.47 1.06 -21.54
CA ASP A 291 -9.47 0.36 -22.33
C ASP A 291 -8.89 -0.88 -23.08
N ILE A 292 -7.58 -1.13 -22.97
CA ILE A 292 -6.96 -2.31 -23.53
C ILE A 292 -7.59 -3.57 -22.91
N LYS A 293 -8.08 -4.47 -23.75
CA LYS A 293 -8.57 -5.78 -23.33
C LYS A 293 -7.42 -6.68 -22.97
N LEU A 294 -7.27 -6.98 -21.70
CA LEU A 294 -6.24 -7.88 -21.19
C LEU A 294 -6.71 -9.34 -21.21
N PRO A 295 -5.81 -10.29 -21.52
CA PRO A 295 -6.10 -11.71 -21.35
C PRO A 295 -6.16 -12.09 -19.86
N SER A 296 -6.63 -13.30 -19.55
CA SER A 296 -6.54 -13.84 -18.21
C SER A 296 -5.09 -14.17 -17.84
N PHE A 297 -4.70 -13.81 -16.61
CA PHE A 297 -3.39 -14.11 -16.02
C PHE A 297 -3.44 -15.22 -14.96
N ASN A 298 -4.49 -16.04 -14.93
CA ASN A 298 -4.61 -17.13 -13.97
C ASN A 298 -3.44 -18.11 -14.01
N ASN A 299 -2.85 -18.31 -15.20
CA ASN A 299 -1.68 -19.17 -15.44
C ASN A 299 -0.33 -18.48 -15.13
N CYS A 300 -0.34 -17.22 -14.75
CA CYS A 300 0.86 -16.45 -14.38
C CYS A 300 0.97 -16.27 -12.85
N ARG A 301 -0.05 -16.67 -12.09
CA ARG A 301 0.00 -16.60 -10.62
C ARG A 301 1.05 -17.55 -10.07
N LEU A 302 1.76 -17.11 -9.05
CA LEU A 302 2.64 -17.95 -8.25
C LEU A 302 1.84 -18.66 -7.14
N SER A 303 2.39 -19.74 -6.60
CA SER A 303 1.88 -20.26 -5.32
C SER A 303 2.07 -19.19 -4.24
N GLN A 304 1.18 -19.16 -3.24
CA GLN A 304 1.31 -18.23 -2.12
C GLN A 304 2.68 -18.40 -1.43
N VAL A 305 3.13 -19.64 -1.25
CA VAL A 305 4.42 -19.93 -0.63
C VAL A 305 5.57 -19.34 -1.44
N ASP A 306 5.61 -19.57 -2.76
CA ASP A 306 6.69 -19.08 -3.62
C ASP A 306 6.70 -17.55 -3.71
N TYR A 307 5.52 -16.94 -3.87
CA TYR A 307 5.41 -15.48 -3.91
C TYR A 307 5.98 -14.82 -2.66
N TRP A 308 5.53 -15.29 -1.48
CA TRP A 308 5.88 -14.68 -0.21
C TRP A 308 7.30 -15.04 0.25
N ASN A 309 7.80 -16.24 -0.05
CA ASN A 309 9.20 -16.59 0.20
C ASN A 309 10.13 -15.71 -0.64
N THR A 310 9.86 -15.55 -1.94
CA THR A 310 10.65 -14.66 -2.78
C THR A 310 10.60 -13.22 -2.26
N ARG A 311 9.42 -12.73 -1.83
CA ARG A 311 9.30 -11.39 -1.26
C ARG A 311 10.15 -11.20 0.00
N LYS A 312 10.25 -12.22 0.85
CA LYS A 312 11.06 -12.16 2.10
C LYS A 312 12.56 -12.07 1.83
N THR A 313 13.02 -12.53 0.67
CA THR A 313 14.45 -12.48 0.30
C THR A 313 14.87 -11.18 -0.38
N LEU A 314 13.93 -10.26 -0.62
CA LEU A 314 14.26 -8.95 -1.18
C LEU A 314 15.03 -8.12 -0.16
N SER A 315 16.15 -7.58 -0.61
CA SER A 315 17.01 -6.73 0.22
C SER A 315 16.35 -5.37 0.49
N TRP A 316 16.62 -4.82 1.65
CA TRP A 316 16.45 -3.40 1.91
C TRP A 316 17.55 -2.63 1.16
N ASN A 317 17.20 -1.59 0.39
CA ASN A 317 18.15 -0.83 -0.41
C ASN A 317 17.76 0.66 -0.54
#